data_33f7cd3c5bbc750bf77f787ff0e9b90d
#
_entry.id   33f7cd3c5bbc750bf77f787ff0e9b90d
#
_cell.length_a   1.000
_cell.length_b   1.000
_cell.length_c   1.000
_cell.angle_alpha   90.00
_cell.angle_beta   90.00
_cell.angle_gamma   90.00
#
_symmetry.space_group_name_H-M   'P 1'
#
loop_
_entity.id
_entity.type
_entity.pdbx_description
1 polymer ?
#
loop_
_entity_poly.entity_id
_entity_poly.type
_entity_poly.pdbx_seq_one_letter_code
_entity_poly.pdbx_strand_id
1 'polypeptide(L)'
;MPPSARRQGLLALVIVIVAWGLTWPVNKVVLATLSPLWAVTLRSAIATVALFALTGWRRGRIAWPPRQDLPVLLSITLLHMLGFNLLASWGLELVPAGRTVVLAYTTPLWVTPGAALFLREPLTARRAAGVVIGLAGLGTLLNPLALDWGARDVVLGHLAILAGALLWALSILHIRAHRWASTPFALIPWETLLATALLVPIALATTPPAPADWSPGFVGLLLYLGIVGTAVAYWATATASRHLPAVTTSLGLLATPVVSVVTATLWLGEPLTATLVVAIVLVLGGVAIGATDRRGGDRAPA
;
A
#
# COMPACT_ATOMS: atom_id res chain seq x y z
N MET A 1 11.25 5.26 26.56
CA MET A 1 11.35 3.97 25.85
C MET A 1 12.72 3.36 26.09
N PRO A 2 12.82 2.06 26.41
CA PRO A 2 14.14 1.39 26.51
C PRO A 2 14.83 1.41 25.14
N PRO A 3 16.16 1.58 25.08
CA PRO A 3 16.92 1.64 23.83
C PRO A 3 16.73 0.43 22.92
N SER A 4 16.51 -0.74 23.47
CA SER A 4 16.22 -1.98 22.76
C SER A 4 14.89 -1.95 21.99
N ALA A 5 13.83 -1.42 22.58
CA ALA A 5 12.51 -1.30 21.93
C ALA A 5 12.55 -0.31 20.75
N ARG A 6 13.24 0.83 20.93
CA ARG A 6 13.43 1.80 19.84
C ARG A 6 14.21 1.19 18.67
N ARG A 7 15.26 0.42 18.97
CA ARG A 7 16.06 -0.28 17.94
C ARG A 7 15.21 -1.30 17.18
N GLN A 8 14.37 -2.08 17.86
CA GLN A 8 13.44 -3.01 17.23
C GLN A 8 12.45 -2.28 16.30
N GLY A 9 11.89 -1.16 16.74
CA GLY A 9 11.00 -0.34 15.91
C GLY A 9 11.69 0.19 14.65
N LEU A 10 12.92 0.70 14.76
CA LEU A 10 13.68 1.21 13.61
C LEU A 10 14.04 0.10 12.63
N LEU A 11 14.47 -1.08 13.12
CA LEU A 11 14.74 -2.24 12.25
C LEU A 11 13.47 -2.68 11.52
N ALA A 12 12.34 -2.75 12.20
CA ALA A 12 11.06 -3.08 11.58
C ALA A 12 10.67 -2.04 10.53
N LEU A 13 10.89 -0.75 10.78
CA LEU A 13 10.64 0.32 9.82
C LEU A 13 11.51 0.17 8.56
N VAL A 14 12.79 -0.13 8.70
CA VAL A 14 13.67 -0.40 7.56
C VAL A 14 13.19 -1.62 6.78
N ILE A 15 12.82 -2.71 7.47
CA ILE A 15 12.30 -3.92 6.81
C ILE A 15 11.06 -3.60 5.97
N VAL A 16 10.09 -2.86 6.49
CA VAL A 16 8.88 -2.55 5.71
C VAL A 16 9.16 -1.59 4.55
N ILE A 17 10.05 -0.61 4.72
CA ILE A 17 10.44 0.31 3.64
C ILE A 17 11.04 -0.47 2.46
N VAL A 18 11.97 -1.37 2.74
CA VAL A 18 12.62 -2.20 1.72
C VAL A 18 11.63 -3.19 1.12
N ALA A 19 10.86 -3.90 1.96
CA ALA A 19 9.88 -4.89 1.51
C ALA A 19 8.83 -4.28 0.56
N TRP A 20 8.23 -3.16 0.94
CA TRP A 20 7.25 -2.49 0.08
C TRP A 20 7.89 -1.74 -1.09
N GLY A 21 9.09 -1.17 -0.90
CA GLY A 21 9.82 -0.52 -1.98
C GLY A 21 10.12 -1.47 -3.14
N LEU A 22 10.56 -2.69 -2.84
CA LEU A 22 10.84 -3.72 -3.84
C LEU A 22 9.57 -4.37 -4.40
N THR A 23 8.44 -4.30 -3.70
CA THR A 23 7.18 -4.93 -4.14
C THR A 23 6.73 -4.42 -5.52
N TRP A 24 6.89 -3.14 -5.82
CA TRP A 24 6.44 -2.55 -7.08
C TRP A 24 7.24 -3.04 -8.30
N PRO A 25 8.58 -2.97 -8.31
CA PRO A 25 9.37 -3.54 -9.38
C PRO A 25 9.19 -5.07 -9.52
N VAL A 26 9.16 -5.80 -8.41
CA VAL A 26 8.89 -7.26 -8.43
C VAL A 26 7.53 -7.56 -9.04
N ASN A 27 6.48 -6.84 -8.65
CA ASN A 27 5.14 -7.01 -9.21
C ASN A 27 5.11 -6.68 -10.71
N LYS A 28 5.86 -5.66 -11.17
CA LYS A 28 6.01 -5.34 -12.61
C LYS A 28 6.57 -6.52 -13.41
N VAL A 29 7.59 -7.20 -12.86
CA VAL A 29 8.15 -8.40 -13.50
C VAL A 29 7.15 -9.56 -13.50
N VAL A 30 6.42 -9.76 -12.41
CA VAL A 30 5.39 -10.80 -12.34
C VAL A 30 4.26 -10.56 -13.34
N LEU A 31 3.85 -9.31 -13.53
CA LEU A 31 2.82 -8.91 -14.50
C LEU A 31 3.22 -9.11 -15.96
N ALA A 32 4.51 -9.25 -16.26
CA ALA A 32 4.94 -9.65 -17.61
C ALA A 32 4.52 -11.10 -17.99
N THR A 33 4.20 -11.91 -16.98
CA THR A 33 3.84 -13.33 -17.16
C THR A 33 2.41 -13.65 -16.70
N LEU A 34 1.94 -12.98 -15.64
CA LEU A 34 0.60 -13.18 -15.09
C LEU A 34 -0.30 -11.97 -15.33
N SER A 35 -1.58 -12.24 -15.58
CA SER A 35 -2.59 -11.17 -15.52
C SER A 35 -2.65 -10.55 -14.11
N PRO A 36 -3.05 -9.27 -13.97
CA PRO A 36 -3.21 -8.61 -12.68
C PRO A 36 -4.07 -9.40 -11.69
N LEU A 37 -5.14 -10.02 -12.17
CA LEU A 37 -6.04 -10.82 -11.35
C LEU A 37 -5.34 -12.05 -10.76
N TRP A 38 -4.59 -12.80 -11.56
CA TRP A 38 -3.83 -13.96 -11.08
C TRP A 38 -2.67 -13.54 -10.17
N ALA A 39 -1.97 -12.45 -10.48
CA ALA A 39 -0.88 -11.94 -9.65
C ALA A 39 -1.37 -11.58 -8.24
N VAL A 40 -2.49 -10.86 -8.13
CA VAL A 40 -3.10 -10.50 -6.83
C VAL A 40 -3.66 -11.73 -6.12
N THR A 41 -4.28 -12.68 -6.85
CA THR A 41 -4.83 -13.92 -6.29
C THR A 41 -3.73 -14.78 -5.65
N LEU A 42 -2.66 -15.07 -6.38
CA LEU A 42 -1.56 -15.91 -5.90
C LEU A 42 -0.80 -15.23 -4.75
N ARG A 43 -0.54 -13.93 -4.87
CA ARG A 43 0.05 -13.13 -3.78
C ARG A 43 -0.79 -13.24 -2.50
N SER A 44 -2.12 -13.09 -2.61
CA SER A 44 -3.03 -13.17 -1.46
C SER A 44 -3.07 -14.57 -0.85
N ALA A 45 -3.10 -15.62 -1.69
CA ALA A 45 -3.08 -17.01 -1.23
C ALA A 45 -1.79 -17.35 -0.48
N ILE A 46 -0.63 -16.97 -1.03
CA ILE A 46 0.68 -17.18 -0.38
C ILE A 46 0.75 -16.41 0.94
N ALA A 47 0.30 -15.15 0.94
CA ALA A 47 0.25 -14.32 2.14
C ALA A 47 -0.67 -14.92 3.22
N THR A 48 -1.81 -15.48 2.84
CA THR A 48 -2.73 -16.14 3.74
C THR A 48 -2.04 -17.29 4.46
N VAL A 49 -1.42 -18.21 3.72
CA VAL A 49 -0.69 -19.35 4.31
C VAL A 49 0.41 -18.84 5.25
N ALA A 50 1.21 -17.89 4.81
CA ALA A 50 2.32 -17.34 5.61
C ALA A 50 1.84 -16.66 6.90
N LEU A 51 0.75 -15.88 6.83
CA LEU A 51 0.20 -15.15 7.98
C LEU A 51 -0.47 -16.09 8.99
N PHE A 52 -1.20 -17.11 8.53
CA PHE A 52 -1.77 -18.11 9.42
C PHE A 52 -0.65 -18.94 10.09
N ALA A 53 0.37 -19.36 9.34
CA ALA A 53 1.52 -20.06 9.89
C ALA A 53 2.26 -19.21 10.94
N LEU A 54 2.54 -17.94 10.63
CA LEU A 54 3.20 -16.99 11.54
C LEU A 54 2.37 -16.74 12.81
N THR A 55 1.05 -16.59 12.65
CA THR A 55 0.15 -16.31 13.77
C THR A 55 0.01 -17.55 14.68
N GLY A 56 -0.15 -18.73 14.08
CA GLY A 56 -0.20 -20.00 14.79
C GLY A 56 1.08 -20.29 15.58
N TRP A 57 2.24 -20.09 14.94
CA TRP A 57 3.55 -20.27 15.58
C TRP A 57 3.77 -19.32 16.76
N ARG A 58 3.37 -18.04 16.64
CA ARG A 58 3.60 -17.03 17.70
C ARG A 58 2.60 -17.06 18.83
N ARG A 59 1.33 -17.38 18.56
CA ARG A 59 0.23 -17.28 19.52
C ARG A 59 -0.32 -18.63 19.97
N GLY A 60 0.10 -19.75 19.34
CA GLY A 60 -0.42 -21.10 19.59
C GLY A 60 -1.89 -21.30 19.21
N ARG A 61 -2.63 -20.24 18.97
CA ARG A 61 -4.04 -20.29 18.54
C ARG A 61 -4.37 -19.09 17.65
N ILE A 62 -5.30 -19.30 16.73
CA ILE A 62 -5.84 -18.28 15.84
C ILE A 62 -7.25 -17.97 16.31
N ALA A 63 -7.44 -16.73 16.80
CA ALA A 63 -8.76 -16.29 17.24
C ALA A 63 -9.63 -15.92 16.04
N TRP A 64 -10.91 -16.23 16.10
CA TRP A 64 -11.90 -15.76 15.14
C TRP A 64 -12.09 -14.25 15.23
N PRO A 65 -12.39 -13.56 14.12
CA PRO A 65 -12.72 -12.15 14.14
C PRO A 65 -13.95 -11.89 15.00
N PRO A 66 -13.90 -10.94 15.93
CA PRO A 66 -15.09 -10.53 16.66
C PRO A 66 -16.15 -9.97 15.70
N ARG A 67 -17.43 -10.22 15.99
CA ARG A 67 -18.54 -9.71 15.16
C ARG A 67 -18.50 -8.19 14.97
N GLN A 68 -18.05 -7.47 15.98
CA GLN A 68 -17.88 -6.01 15.95
C GLN A 68 -16.86 -5.57 14.88
N ASP A 69 -15.84 -6.37 14.62
CA ASP A 69 -14.77 -6.04 13.69
C ASP A 69 -15.04 -6.52 12.23
N LEU A 70 -16.16 -7.27 12.00
CA LEU A 70 -16.50 -7.74 10.66
C LEU A 70 -16.71 -6.62 9.63
N PRO A 71 -17.34 -5.47 9.93
CA PRO A 71 -17.50 -4.40 8.96
C PRO A 71 -16.15 -3.81 8.50
N VAL A 72 -15.21 -3.60 9.42
CA VAL A 72 -13.89 -3.08 9.06
C VAL A 72 -13.05 -4.13 8.35
N LEU A 73 -13.15 -5.41 8.72
CA LEU A 73 -12.52 -6.53 8.01
C LEU A 73 -13.00 -6.59 6.55
N LEU A 74 -14.32 -6.52 6.31
CA LEU A 74 -14.90 -6.47 4.97
C LEU A 74 -14.41 -5.25 4.19
N SER A 75 -14.38 -4.07 4.82
CA SER A 75 -13.91 -2.84 4.18
C SER A 75 -12.45 -2.95 3.76
N ILE A 76 -11.56 -3.42 4.64
CA ILE A 76 -10.14 -3.61 4.31
C ILE A 76 -10.00 -4.63 3.19
N THR A 77 -10.72 -5.74 3.28
CA THR A 77 -10.68 -6.78 2.24
C THR A 77 -11.10 -6.23 0.88
N LEU A 78 -12.28 -5.60 0.79
CA LEU A 78 -12.84 -5.17 -0.50
C LEU A 78 -12.14 -3.93 -1.06
N LEU A 79 -11.85 -2.94 -0.22
CA LEU A 79 -11.29 -1.67 -0.70
C LEU A 79 -9.77 -1.73 -0.88
N HIS A 80 -9.05 -2.33 0.08
CA HIS A 80 -7.60 -2.36 0.04
C HIS A 80 -7.06 -3.65 -0.57
N MET A 81 -7.44 -4.84 -0.03
CA MET A 81 -6.85 -6.10 -0.49
C MET A 81 -7.27 -6.47 -1.92
N LEU A 82 -8.53 -6.20 -2.30
CA LEU A 82 -9.02 -6.41 -3.67
C LEU A 82 -8.89 -5.15 -4.50
N GLY A 83 -9.67 -4.12 -4.19
CA GLY A 83 -9.87 -2.97 -5.06
C GLY A 83 -8.57 -2.24 -5.36
N PHE A 84 -7.84 -1.80 -4.33
CA PHE A 84 -6.55 -1.15 -4.52
C PHE A 84 -5.55 -2.06 -5.24
N ASN A 85 -5.36 -3.31 -4.77
CA ASN A 85 -4.34 -4.18 -5.36
C ASN A 85 -4.64 -4.56 -6.81
N LEU A 86 -5.91 -4.80 -7.18
CA LEU A 86 -6.29 -5.08 -8.57
C LEU A 86 -6.09 -3.86 -9.47
N LEU A 87 -6.60 -2.71 -9.06
CA LEU A 87 -6.47 -1.47 -9.84
C LEU A 87 -5.02 -1.02 -9.96
N ALA A 88 -4.25 -1.11 -8.87
CA ALA A 88 -2.83 -0.77 -8.87
C ALA A 88 -2.02 -1.76 -9.72
N SER A 89 -2.31 -3.06 -9.69
CA SER A 89 -1.64 -4.06 -10.53
C SER A 89 -2.01 -3.88 -12.00
N TRP A 90 -3.28 -3.63 -12.31
CA TRP A 90 -3.68 -3.32 -13.68
C TRP A 90 -3.03 -2.03 -14.21
N GLY A 91 -3.04 -0.97 -13.40
CA GLY A 91 -2.34 0.27 -13.76
C GLY A 91 -0.82 0.08 -13.91
N LEU A 92 -0.21 -0.75 -13.05
CA LEU A 92 1.21 -1.08 -13.11
C LEU A 92 1.60 -1.85 -14.39
N GLU A 93 0.68 -2.62 -14.96
CA GLU A 93 0.88 -3.26 -16.27
C GLU A 93 1.09 -2.21 -17.37
N LEU A 94 0.34 -1.10 -17.32
CA LEU A 94 0.28 -0.03 -18.31
C LEU A 94 1.23 1.14 -18.05
N VAL A 95 1.69 1.32 -16.81
CA VAL A 95 2.47 2.47 -16.35
C VAL A 95 3.79 1.99 -15.74
N PRO A 96 4.91 2.74 -15.89
CA PRO A 96 6.17 2.44 -15.24
C PRO A 96 6.03 2.32 -13.71
N ALA A 97 6.79 1.37 -13.10
CA ALA A 97 6.71 1.08 -11.67
C ALA A 97 7.03 2.30 -10.79
N GLY A 98 8.02 3.09 -11.20
CA GLY A 98 8.37 4.33 -10.51
C GLY A 98 7.23 5.35 -10.49
N ARG A 99 6.48 5.51 -11.58
CA ARG A 99 5.28 6.38 -11.60
C ARG A 99 4.14 5.79 -10.78
N THR A 100 3.90 4.49 -10.92
CA THR A 100 2.83 3.79 -10.22
C THR A 100 2.95 3.95 -8.71
N VAL A 101 4.15 3.77 -8.15
CA VAL A 101 4.33 3.92 -6.70
C VAL A 101 4.09 5.36 -6.24
N VAL A 102 4.52 6.37 -6.98
CA VAL A 102 4.28 7.78 -6.60
C VAL A 102 2.79 8.10 -6.62
N LEU A 103 2.05 7.63 -7.63
CA LEU A 103 0.60 7.78 -7.71
C LEU A 103 -0.12 7.06 -6.55
N ALA A 104 0.27 5.84 -6.22
CA ALA A 104 -0.30 5.11 -5.08
C ALA A 104 -0.05 5.83 -3.75
N TYR A 105 1.12 6.45 -3.59
CA TYR A 105 1.48 7.23 -2.39
C TYR A 105 0.85 8.63 -2.33
N THR A 106 -0.04 8.98 -3.26
CA THR A 106 -0.97 10.10 -3.10
C THR A 106 -2.10 9.80 -2.10
N THR A 107 -2.29 8.55 -1.68
CA THR A 107 -3.32 8.13 -0.71
C THR A 107 -3.47 9.06 0.49
N PRO A 108 -2.40 9.55 1.18
CA PRO A 108 -2.55 10.49 2.29
C PRO A 108 -3.17 11.84 1.90
N LEU A 109 -3.05 12.26 0.63
CA LEU A 109 -3.65 13.49 0.13
C LEU A 109 -5.18 13.38 0.07
N TRP A 110 -5.71 12.17 -0.07
CA TRP A 110 -7.14 11.87 -0.06
C TRP A 110 -7.65 11.60 1.37
N VAL A 111 -6.82 10.94 2.20
CA VAL A 111 -7.15 10.69 3.62
C VAL A 111 -7.32 11.99 4.40
N THR A 112 -6.47 13.00 4.16
CA THR A 112 -6.50 14.25 4.93
C THR A 112 -7.82 15.00 4.80
N PRO A 113 -8.31 15.37 3.59
CA PRO A 113 -9.62 15.99 3.45
C PRO A 113 -10.76 15.04 3.84
N GLY A 114 -10.64 13.73 3.57
CA GLY A 114 -11.61 12.73 4.00
C GLY A 114 -11.76 12.67 5.52
N ALA A 115 -10.67 12.76 6.28
CA ALA A 115 -10.71 12.79 7.74
C ALA A 115 -11.38 14.09 8.26
N ALA A 116 -11.15 15.21 7.61
CA ALA A 116 -11.83 16.45 7.96
C ALA A 116 -13.35 16.36 7.72
N LEU A 117 -13.76 15.78 6.59
CA LEU A 117 -15.16 15.67 6.19
C LEU A 117 -15.92 14.61 7.01
N PHE A 118 -15.39 13.41 7.13
CA PHE A 118 -16.10 12.26 7.69
C PHE A 118 -15.81 12.02 9.17
N LEU A 119 -14.60 12.37 9.65
CA LEU A 119 -14.17 12.16 11.03
C LEU A 119 -14.17 13.45 11.85
N ARG A 120 -14.55 14.59 11.21
CA ARG A 120 -14.57 15.92 11.83
C ARG A 120 -13.22 16.34 12.42
N GLU A 121 -12.13 15.84 11.84
CA GLU A 121 -10.79 16.24 12.24
C GLU A 121 -10.49 17.65 11.73
N PRO A 122 -9.79 18.49 12.51
CA PRO A 122 -9.48 19.85 12.07
C PRO A 122 -8.51 19.83 10.87
N LEU A 123 -8.91 20.46 9.77
CA LEU A 123 -8.04 20.72 8.63
C LEU A 123 -7.23 21.99 8.91
N THR A 124 -6.07 21.84 9.53
CA THR A 124 -5.19 22.97 9.83
C THR A 124 -4.58 23.53 8.55
N ALA A 125 -4.13 24.81 8.58
CA ALA A 125 -3.46 25.43 7.43
C ALA A 125 -2.24 24.63 6.97
N ARG A 126 -1.52 23.97 7.89
CA ARG A 126 -0.37 23.14 7.57
C ARG A 126 -0.77 21.86 6.83
N ARG A 127 -1.84 21.17 7.27
CA ARG A 127 -2.39 20.01 6.57
C ARG A 127 -2.92 20.39 5.19
N ALA A 128 -3.64 21.49 5.08
CA ALA A 128 -4.14 22.02 3.81
C ALA A 128 -2.99 22.36 2.85
N ALA A 129 -1.94 23.04 3.33
CA ALA A 129 -0.75 23.33 2.53
C ALA A 129 -0.06 22.04 2.04
N GLY A 130 0.06 21.03 2.91
CA GLY A 130 0.60 19.74 2.54
C GLY A 130 -0.20 19.06 1.42
N VAL A 131 -1.52 19.09 1.50
CA VAL A 131 -2.41 18.57 0.43
C VAL A 131 -2.22 19.34 -0.88
N VAL A 132 -2.20 20.67 -0.84
CA VAL A 132 -2.01 21.50 -2.05
C VAL A 132 -0.66 21.21 -2.72
N ILE A 133 0.43 21.14 -1.93
CA ILE A 133 1.77 20.81 -2.46
C ILE A 133 1.77 19.40 -3.06
N GLY A 134 1.18 18.42 -2.39
CA GLY A 134 1.10 17.06 -2.91
C GLY A 134 0.25 16.96 -4.18
N LEU A 135 -0.86 17.70 -4.27
CA LEU A 135 -1.68 17.78 -5.49
C LEU A 135 -0.93 18.47 -6.64
N ALA A 136 -0.09 19.48 -6.36
CA ALA A 136 0.81 20.06 -7.37
C ALA A 136 1.80 19.02 -7.90
N GLY A 137 2.34 18.15 -7.03
CA GLY A 137 3.17 17.02 -7.44
C GLY A 137 2.42 16.01 -8.31
N LEU A 138 1.19 15.68 -7.96
CA LEU A 138 0.34 14.84 -8.81
C LEU A 138 0.08 15.51 -10.17
N GLY A 139 -0.23 16.81 -10.19
CA GLY A 139 -0.40 17.60 -11.41
C GLY A 139 0.86 17.58 -12.30
N THR A 140 2.06 17.52 -11.69
CA THR A 140 3.32 17.37 -12.43
C THR A 140 3.40 16.05 -13.20
N LEU A 141 2.95 14.93 -12.58
CA LEU A 141 2.91 13.62 -13.27
C LEU A 141 1.86 13.56 -14.37
N LEU A 142 0.74 14.25 -14.18
CA LEU A 142 -0.39 14.28 -15.13
C LEU A 142 -0.28 15.43 -16.13
N ASN A 143 0.84 16.17 -16.14
CA ASN A 143 1.07 17.26 -17.06
C ASN A 143 1.00 16.77 -18.52
N PRO A 144 0.23 17.45 -19.41
CA PRO A 144 0.13 17.10 -20.82
C PRO A 144 1.46 17.00 -21.56
N LEU A 145 2.50 17.74 -21.11
CA LEU A 145 3.84 17.68 -21.66
C LEU A 145 4.64 16.44 -21.22
N ALA A 146 4.19 15.75 -20.17
CA ALA A 146 4.84 14.59 -19.60
C ALA A 146 4.06 13.29 -19.80
N LEU A 147 2.80 13.37 -20.21
CA LEU A 147 1.88 12.26 -20.39
C LEU A 147 1.25 12.34 -21.78
N ASP A 148 1.34 11.24 -22.52
CA ASP A 148 0.60 11.10 -23.77
C ASP A 148 -0.89 10.84 -23.50
N TRP A 149 -1.67 11.91 -23.50
CA TRP A 149 -3.13 11.85 -23.30
C TRP A 149 -3.87 11.20 -24.45
N GLY A 150 -3.24 11.06 -25.64
CA GLY A 150 -3.78 10.33 -26.76
C GLY A 150 -3.65 8.81 -26.62
N ALA A 151 -2.69 8.35 -25.81
CA ALA A 151 -2.51 6.94 -25.53
C ALA A 151 -3.50 6.46 -24.46
N ARG A 152 -4.60 5.86 -24.91
CA ARG A 152 -5.70 5.40 -24.03
C ARG A 152 -5.22 4.55 -22.85
N ASP A 153 -4.33 3.59 -23.09
CA ASP A 153 -3.84 2.67 -22.06
C ASP A 153 -3.04 3.40 -20.98
N VAL A 154 -2.24 4.39 -21.36
CA VAL A 154 -1.48 5.23 -20.41
C VAL A 154 -2.44 6.00 -19.51
N VAL A 155 -3.48 6.61 -20.07
CA VAL A 155 -4.49 7.36 -19.29
C VAL A 155 -5.26 6.42 -18.35
N LEU A 156 -5.74 5.29 -18.88
CA LEU A 156 -6.48 4.30 -18.08
C LEU A 156 -5.62 3.74 -16.94
N GLY A 157 -4.34 3.47 -17.18
CA GLY A 157 -3.41 3.00 -16.15
C GLY A 157 -3.26 4.02 -15.02
N HIS A 158 -3.08 5.31 -15.34
CA HIS A 158 -2.99 6.37 -14.31
C HIS A 158 -4.29 6.51 -13.52
N LEU A 159 -5.45 6.49 -14.22
CA LEU A 159 -6.77 6.58 -13.56
C LEU A 159 -7.04 5.37 -12.67
N ALA A 160 -6.65 4.16 -13.09
CA ALA A 160 -6.78 2.96 -12.28
C ALA A 160 -5.99 3.06 -10.97
N ILE A 161 -4.72 3.50 -11.03
CA ILE A 161 -3.89 3.65 -9.85
C ILE A 161 -4.47 4.71 -8.89
N LEU A 162 -4.94 5.85 -9.41
CA LEU A 162 -5.58 6.89 -8.61
C LEU A 162 -6.89 6.42 -7.98
N ALA A 163 -7.72 5.70 -8.72
CA ALA A 163 -8.93 5.07 -8.18
C ALA A 163 -8.59 4.07 -7.07
N GLY A 164 -7.56 3.26 -7.28
CA GLY A 164 -7.02 2.38 -6.24
C GLY A 164 -6.58 3.16 -4.99
N ALA A 165 -5.82 4.25 -5.17
CA ALA A 165 -5.38 5.11 -4.06
C ALA A 165 -6.56 5.71 -3.26
N LEU A 166 -7.66 6.06 -3.94
CA LEU A 166 -8.91 6.50 -3.30
C LEU A 166 -9.57 5.37 -2.50
N LEU A 167 -9.65 4.14 -3.06
CA LEU A 167 -10.19 2.99 -2.32
C LEU A 167 -9.35 2.69 -1.08
N TRP A 168 -8.03 2.77 -1.19
CA TRP A 168 -7.14 2.61 -0.04
C TRP A 168 -7.36 3.73 0.99
N ALA A 169 -7.53 4.98 0.56
CA ALA A 169 -7.84 6.10 1.45
C ALA A 169 -9.18 5.88 2.20
N LEU A 170 -10.23 5.41 1.52
CA LEU A 170 -11.52 5.07 2.14
C LEU A 170 -11.37 3.95 3.19
N SER A 171 -10.56 2.92 2.89
CA SER A 171 -10.24 1.87 3.86
C SER A 171 -9.55 2.45 5.10
N ILE A 172 -8.56 3.33 4.92
CA ILE A 172 -7.87 4.00 6.04
C ILE A 172 -8.83 4.84 6.87
N LEU A 173 -9.76 5.59 6.25
CA LEU A 173 -10.76 6.37 6.96
C LEU A 173 -11.69 5.49 7.80
N HIS A 174 -12.11 4.35 7.27
CA HIS A 174 -12.91 3.38 8.02
C HIS A 174 -12.12 2.77 9.19
N ILE A 175 -10.85 2.37 8.96
CA ILE A 175 -9.95 1.89 10.01
C ILE A 175 -9.82 2.90 11.17
N ARG A 176 -9.74 4.20 10.85
CA ARG A 176 -9.64 5.28 11.84
C ARG A 176 -10.95 5.55 12.57
N ALA A 177 -12.09 5.38 11.90
CA ALA A 177 -13.42 5.52 12.50
C ALA A 177 -13.81 4.34 13.39
N HIS A 178 -13.21 3.17 13.16
CA HIS A 178 -13.63 1.92 13.80
C HIS A 178 -13.19 1.81 15.27
N ARG A 179 -14.09 1.33 16.12
CA ARG A 179 -13.79 0.98 17.51
C ARG A 179 -13.41 -0.50 17.59
N TRP A 180 -12.14 -0.78 17.79
CA TRP A 180 -11.59 -2.12 17.72
C TRP A 180 -11.94 -2.99 18.94
N ALA A 181 -12.51 -4.16 18.69
CA ALA A 181 -12.64 -5.23 19.68
C ALA A 181 -11.39 -6.13 19.72
N SER A 182 -10.68 -6.23 18.60
CA SER A 182 -9.40 -6.93 18.47
C SER A 182 -8.27 -5.95 18.11
N THR A 183 -7.09 -6.46 17.79
CA THR A 183 -6.01 -5.63 17.23
C THR A 183 -6.05 -5.71 15.70
N PRO A 184 -5.73 -4.63 14.97
CA PRO A 184 -5.65 -4.67 13.50
C PRO A 184 -4.80 -5.83 12.99
N PHE A 185 -3.67 -6.11 13.64
CA PHE A 185 -2.79 -7.23 13.27
C PHE A 185 -3.45 -8.61 13.40
N ALA A 186 -4.42 -8.78 14.30
CA ALA A 186 -5.11 -10.06 14.47
C ALA A 186 -6.04 -10.37 13.30
N LEU A 187 -6.47 -9.36 12.55
CA LEU A 187 -7.40 -9.51 11.43
C LEU A 187 -6.68 -9.74 10.09
N ILE A 188 -5.41 -9.38 9.95
CA ILE A 188 -4.68 -9.48 8.67
C ILE A 188 -4.76 -10.89 8.04
N PRO A 189 -4.58 -12.02 8.77
CA PRO A 189 -4.77 -13.35 8.19
C PRO A 189 -6.17 -13.56 7.61
N TRP A 190 -7.20 -13.03 8.28
CA TRP A 190 -8.59 -13.15 7.86
C TRP A 190 -8.91 -12.27 6.66
N GLU A 191 -8.33 -11.06 6.59
CA GLU A 191 -8.43 -10.15 5.46
C GLU A 191 -7.87 -10.79 4.19
N THR A 192 -6.68 -11.39 4.28
CA THR A 192 -6.03 -12.08 3.15
C THR A 192 -6.76 -13.37 2.78
N LEU A 193 -7.28 -14.13 3.77
CA LEU A 193 -8.08 -15.33 3.52
C LEU A 193 -9.37 -14.97 2.76
N LEU A 194 -10.10 -13.97 3.23
CA LEU A 194 -11.33 -13.53 2.57
C LEU A 194 -11.05 -12.98 1.17
N ALA A 195 -9.96 -12.21 1.01
CA ALA A 195 -9.52 -11.76 -0.30
C ALA A 195 -9.23 -12.95 -1.23
N THR A 196 -8.50 -13.96 -0.76
CA THR A 196 -8.20 -15.17 -1.52
C THR A 196 -9.47 -15.94 -1.88
N ALA A 197 -10.40 -16.10 -0.92
CA ALA A 197 -11.66 -16.81 -1.12
C ALA A 197 -12.57 -16.14 -2.17
N LEU A 198 -12.48 -14.81 -2.30
CA LEU A 198 -13.20 -14.06 -3.33
C LEU A 198 -12.46 -14.08 -4.68
N LEU A 199 -11.14 -13.91 -4.67
CA LEU A 199 -10.33 -13.78 -5.89
C LEU A 199 -10.21 -15.11 -6.64
N VAL A 200 -10.02 -16.24 -5.94
CA VAL A 200 -9.82 -17.55 -6.59
C VAL A 200 -10.97 -17.93 -7.52
N PRO A 201 -12.25 -17.93 -7.09
CA PRO A 201 -13.37 -18.29 -7.98
C PRO A 201 -13.52 -17.29 -9.13
N ILE A 202 -13.27 -15.99 -8.89
CA ILE A 202 -13.33 -14.98 -9.94
C ILE A 202 -12.23 -15.25 -10.97
N ALA A 203 -10.98 -15.48 -10.54
CA ALA A 203 -9.88 -15.76 -11.45
C ALA A 203 -10.11 -17.02 -12.29
N LEU A 204 -10.57 -18.10 -11.66
CA LEU A 204 -10.88 -19.36 -12.35
C LEU A 204 -12.02 -19.21 -13.37
N ALA A 205 -13.02 -18.35 -13.09
CA ALA A 205 -14.19 -18.17 -13.94
C ALA A 205 -13.95 -17.20 -15.11
N THR A 206 -13.06 -16.21 -14.94
CA THR A 206 -12.96 -15.06 -15.86
C THR A 206 -11.64 -14.96 -16.63
N THR A 207 -10.59 -15.61 -16.15
CA THR A 207 -9.24 -15.45 -16.70
C THR A 207 -8.63 -16.82 -16.97
N PRO A 208 -8.07 -17.06 -18.19
CA PRO A 208 -7.35 -18.30 -18.45
C PRO A 208 -6.29 -18.57 -17.39
N PRO A 209 -6.00 -19.87 -17.10
CA PRO A 209 -4.92 -20.22 -16.19
C PRO A 209 -3.62 -19.55 -16.63
N ALA A 210 -2.81 -19.18 -15.63
CA ALA A 210 -1.52 -18.57 -15.88
C ALA A 210 -0.65 -19.41 -16.81
N PRO A 211 0.10 -18.79 -17.74
CA PRO A 211 1.02 -19.50 -18.60
C PRO A 211 2.04 -20.30 -17.78
N ALA A 212 2.46 -21.43 -18.33
CA ALA A 212 3.14 -22.52 -17.61
C ALA A 212 4.64 -22.30 -17.32
N ASP A 213 5.18 -21.09 -17.41
CA ASP A 213 6.59 -20.86 -17.06
C ASP A 213 6.76 -20.67 -15.54
N TRP A 214 6.67 -21.77 -14.82
CA TRP A 214 6.92 -21.83 -13.38
C TRP A 214 8.40 -22.04 -13.07
N SER A 215 9.27 -21.23 -13.66
CA SER A 215 10.70 -21.26 -13.33
C SER A 215 10.93 -20.95 -11.84
N PRO A 216 11.99 -21.50 -11.23
CA PRO A 216 12.33 -21.23 -9.83
C PRO A 216 12.47 -19.74 -9.53
N GLY A 217 12.97 -18.97 -10.50
CA GLY A 217 13.07 -17.50 -10.38
C GLY A 217 11.70 -16.84 -10.28
N PHE A 218 10.76 -17.22 -11.16
CA PHE A 218 9.41 -16.69 -11.14
C PHE A 218 8.64 -17.05 -9.86
N VAL A 219 8.75 -18.31 -9.42
CA VAL A 219 8.18 -18.75 -8.13
C VAL A 219 8.78 -17.96 -6.98
N GLY A 220 10.09 -17.69 -7.01
CA GLY A 220 10.76 -16.84 -6.01
C GLY A 220 10.19 -15.44 -5.94
N LEU A 221 9.86 -14.82 -7.07
CA LEU A 221 9.21 -13.49 -7.11
C LEU A 221 7.79 -13.52 -6.52
N LEU A 222 6.99 -14.56 -6.81
CA LEU A 222 5.67 -14.75 -6.22
C LEU A 222 5.73 -14.95 -4.71
N LEU A 223 6.66 -15.80 -4.25
CA LEU A 223 6.91 -16.00 -2.82
C LEU A 223 7.35 -14.70 -2.14
N TYR A 224 8.20 -13.91 -2.80
CA TYR A 224 8.56 -12.59 -2.31
C TYR A 224 7.33 -11.72 -2.13
N LEU A 225 6.45 -11.60 -3.13
CA LEU A 225 5.24 -10.77 -3.05
C LEU A 225 4.30 -11.18 -1.91
N GLY A 226 4.06 -12.49 -1.75
CA GLY A 226 3.17 -13.01 -0.71
C GLY A 226 3.80 -12.98 0.68
N ILE A 227 5.02 -13.47 0.83
CA ILE A 227 5.67 -13.61 2.14
C ILE A 227 6.29 -12.27 2.57
N VAL A 228 7.24 -11.74 1.80
CA VAL A 228 8.00 -10.55 2.19
C VAL A 228 7.18 -9.28 1.99
N GLY A 229 6.64 -9.09 0.79
CA GLY A 229 5.86 -7.90 0.40
C GLY A 229 4.50 -7.79 1.10
N THR A 230 3.99 -8.88 1.69
CA THR A 230 2.71 -8.86 2.40
C THR A 230 2.88 -9.30 3.86
N ALA A 231 3.15 -10.57 4.16
CA ALA A 231 3.13 -11.07 5.54
C ALA A 231 4.20 -10.40 6.43
N VAL A 232 5.47 -10.37 5.99
CA VAL A 232 6.57 -9.74 6.73
C VAL A 232 6.39 -8.23 6.80
N ALA A 233 5.97 -7.59 5.71
CA ALA A 233 5.77 -6.15 5.66
C ALA A 233 4.67 -5.68 6.63
N TYR A 234 3.53 -6.35 6.69
CA TYR A 234 2.48 -6.03 7.67
C TYR A 234 2.92 -6.28 9.11
N TRP A 235 3.63 -7.39 9.36
CA TRP A 235 4.20 -7.62 10.67
C TRP A 235 5.21 -6.54 11.08
N ALA A 236 6.08 -6.14 10.17
CA ALA A 236 7.07 -5.09 10.39
C ALA A 236 6.40 -3.74 10.64
N THR A 237 5.35 -3.39 9.87
CA THR A 237 4.55 -2.18 10.07
C THR A 237 3.91 -2.15 11.46
N ALA A 238 3.29 -3.26 11.88
CA ALA A 238 2.69 -3.36 13.20
C ALA A 238 3.75 -3.26 14.32
N THR A 239 4.94 -3.83 14.11
CA THR A 239 6.05 -3.75 15.06
C THR A 239 6.61 -2.34 15.14
N ALA A 240 6.85 -1.68 14.01
CA ALA A 240 7.30 -0.28 13.96
C ALA A 240 6.31 0.64 14.70
N SER A 241 5.01 0.51 14.40
CA SER A 241 3.95 1.33 15.00
C SER A 241 3.79 1.14 16.51
N ARG A 242 4.19 0.00 17.06
CA ARG A 242 4.20 -0.23 18.51
C ARG A 242 5.37 0.41 19.22
N HIS A 243 6.52 0.52 18.54
CA HIS A 243 7.80 0.91 19.14
C HIS A 243 8.31 2.27 18.68
N LEU A 244 7.60 2.95 17.78
CA LEU A 244 7.97 4.28 17.30
C LEU A 244 6.78 5.23 17.38
N PRO A 245 7.02 6.53 17.55
CA PRO A 245 5.99 7.54 17.40
C PRO A 245 5.34 7.47 16.00
N ALA A 246 4.03 7.70 15.91
CA ALA A 246 3.29 7.66 14.66
C ALA A 246 3.91 8.55 13.57
N VAL A 247 4.37 9.76 13.94
CA VAL A 247 5.07 10.69 13.04
C VAL A 247 6.34 10.06 12.47
N THR A 248 7.15 9.41 13.31
CA THR A 248 8.39 8.74 12.85
C THR A 248 8.09 7.61 11.87
N THR A 249 7.09 6.79 12.17
CA THR A 249 6.68 5.69 11.29
C THR A 249 6.14 6.22 9.97
N SER A 250 5.25 7.21 10.00
CA SER A 250 4.67 7.81 8.79
C SER A 250 5.73 8.47 7.91
N LEU A 251 6.62 9.27 8.49
CA LEU A 251 7.70 9.92 7.73
C LEU A 251 8.70 8.90 7.20
N GLY A 252 9.03 7.86 7.97
CA GLY A 252 9.93 6.80 7.51
C GLY A 252 9.37 6.06 6.31
N LEU A 253 8.07 5.74 6.30
CA LEU A 253 7.41 5.06 5.19
C LEU A 253 7.44 5.87 3.88
N LEU A 254 7.65 7.20 3.93
CA LEU A 254 7.85 8.01 2.72
C LEU A 254 9.15 7.67 1.97
N ALA A 255 10.07 6.94 2.59
CA ALA A 255 11.24 6.40 1.88
C ALA A 255 10.88 5.24 0.93
N THR A 256 9.72 4.61 1.09
CA THR A 256 9.29 3.46 0.25
C THR A 256 9.22 3.79 -1.25
N PRO A 257 8.58 4.89 -1.70
CA PRO A 257 8.59 5.26 -3.12
C PRO A 257 9.98 5.53 -3.65
N VAL A 258 10.87 6.10 -2.83
CA VAL A 258 12.26 6.37 -3.23
C VAL A 258 12.99 5.06 -3.50
N VAL A 259 12.89 4.09 -2.59
CA VAL A 259 13.46 2.73 -2.78
C VAL A 259 12.89 2.09 -4.05
N SER A 260 11.57 2.19 -4.27
CA SER A 260 10.93 1.63 -5.44
C SER A 260 11.42 2.25 -6.75
N VAL A 261 11.47 3.58 -6.82
CA VAL A 261 11.94 4.29 -8.03
C VAL A 261 13.40 3.98 -8.32
N VAL A 262 14.26 4.01 -7.31
CA VAL A 262 15.68 3.65 -7.48
C VAL A 262 15.81 2.21 -7.98
N THR A 263 15.07 1.27 -7.41
CA THR A 263 15.11 -0.12 -7.85
C THR A 263 14.54 -0.30 -9.26
N ALA A 264 13.43 0.38 -9.61
CA ALA A 264 12.87 0.33 -10.96
C ALA A 264 13.86 0.89 -12.00
N THR A 265 14.55 1.97 -11.66
CA THR A 265 15.59 2.54 -12.54
C THR A 265 16.77 1.57 -12.70
N LEU A 266 17.30 1.01 -11.63
CA LEU A 266 18.50 0.15 -11.66
C LEU A 266 18.23 -1.26 -12.21
N TRP A 267 17.07 -1.82 -11.91
CA TRP A 267 16.73 -3.21 -12.26
C TRP A 267 15.91 -3.31 -13.55
N LEU A 268 14.90 -2.44 -13.72
CA LEU A 268 14.02 -2.47 -14.89
C LEU A 268 14.45 -1.52 -16.01
N GLY A 269 15.47 -0.68 -15.79
CA GLY A 269 15.91 0.31 -16.76
C GLY A 269 14.92 1.47 -16.96
N GLU A 270 13.99 1.69 -16.00
CA GLU A 270 13.02 2.77 -16.11
C GLU A 270 13.71 4.14 -16.00
N PRO A 271 13.39 5.10 -16.89
CA PRO A 271 14.06 6.40 -16.89
C PRO A 271 13.67 7.24 -15.66
N LEU A 272 14.68 7.74 -14.95
CA LEU A 272 14.50 8.72 -13.89
C LEU A 272 14.37 10.12 -14.50
N THR A 273 13.15 10.49 -14.89
CA THR A 273 12.88 11.79 -15.51
C THR A 273 12.86 12.92 -14.47
N ALA A 274 13.21 14.14 -14.89
CA ALA A 274 13.09 15.33 -14.02
C ALA A 274 11.66 15.52 -13.51
N THR A 275 10.66 15.27 -14.35
CA THR A 275 9.24 15.29 -13.98
C THR A 275 8.93 14.34 -12.83
N LEU A 276 9.44 13.09 -12.88
CA LEU A 276 9.25 12.10 -11.82
C LEU A 276 9.93 12.54 -10.52
N VAL A 277 11.15 13.08 -10.59
CA VAL A 277 11.87 13.58 -9.40
C VAL A 277 11.12 14.73 -8.74
N VAL A 278 10.67 15.73 -9.53
CA VAL A 278 9.90 16.87 -9.02
C VAL A 278 8.59 16.39 -8.38
N ALA A 279 7.89 15.47 -9.03
CA ALA A 279 6.65 14.89 -8.48
C ALA A 279 6.89 14.15 -7.16
N ILE A 280 7.94 13.34 -7.04
CA ILE A 280 8.32 12.67 -5.80
C ILE A 280 8.56 13.69 -4.70
N VAL A 281 9.36 14.72 -4.94
CA VAL A 281 9.68 15.76 -3.95
C VAL A 281 8.42 16.47 -3.49
N LEU A 282 7.52 16.83 -4.40
CA LEU A 282 6.28 17.53 -4.07
C LEU A 282 5.28 16.63 -3.34
N VAL A 283 5.05 15.39 -3.82
CA VAL A 283 4.10 14.46 -3.17
C VAL A 283 4.58 14.09 -1.78
N LEU A 284 5.82 13.63 -1.66
CA LEU A 284 6.36 13.20 -0.36
C LEU A 284 6.58 14.38 0.59
N GLY A 285 7.02 15.53 0.07
CA GLY A 285 7.15 16.77 0.83
C GLY A 285 5.80 17.26 1.37
N GLY A 286 4.77 17.25 0.54
CA GLY A 286 3.40 17.60 0.95
C GLY A 286 2.87 16.67 2.05
N VAL A 287 3.05 15.35 1.90
CA VAL A 287 2.67 14.38 2.92
C VAL A 287 3.47 14.58 4.21
N ALA A 288 4.78 14.84 4.12
CA ALA A 288 5.63 15.10 5.27
C ALA A 288 5.19 16.35 6.04
N ILE A 289 4.87 17.45 5.34
CA ILE A 289 4.36 18.68 5.93
C ILE A 289 3.06 18.41 6.71
N GLY A 290 2.13 17.67 6.11
CA GLY A 290 0.85 17.31 6.75
C GLY A 290 1.04 16.40 7.97
N ALA A 291 1.92 15.41 7.88
CA ALA A 291 2.18 14.44 8.96
C ALA A 291 2.87 15.04 10.19
N THR A 292 3.62 16.15 10.02
CA THR A 292 4.33 16.83 11.13
C THR A 292 3.48 17.83 11.90
N ASP A 293 2.20 17.97 11.58
CA ASP A 293 1.28 18.86 12.30
C ASP A 293 0.84 18.27 13.65
N ARG A 294 1.38 18.81 14.76
CA ARG A 294 1.10 18.36 16.13
C ARG A 294 -0.24 18.85 16.70
N ARG A 295 -0.88 19.85 16.07
CA ARG A 295 -2.08 20.51 16.63
C ARG A 295 -3.38 19.71 16.47
N GLY A 296 -3.39 18.64 15.65
CA GLY A 296 -4.57 17.83 15.38
C GLY A 296 -4.64 16.46 16.06
N GLY A 297 -3.57 16.02 16.76
CA GLY A 297 -3.45 14.65 17.28
C GLY A 297 -3.74 14.45 18.78
N ASP A 298 -3.76 15.52 19.59
CA ASP A 298 -3.80 15.42 21.05
C ASP A 298 -5.19 15.58 21.70
N ARG A 299 -6.26 15.63 20.93
CA ARG A 299 -7.61 15.52 21.46
C ARG A 299 -8.13 14.10 21.25
N ALA A 300 -7.77 13.20 22.18
CA ALA A 300 -8.53 11.97 22.34
C ALA A 300 -9.99 12.35 22.60
N PRO A 301 -10.97 11.68 21.97
CA PRO A 301 -12.37 11.86 22.34
C PRO A 301 -12.55 11.41 23.78
N ALA A 302 -13.16 12.28 24.59
CA ALA A 302 -13.58 11.99 25.97
C ALA A 302 -14.63 10.89 25.97
#